data_e76ad2ad1d16ed6084f3571f6f0ec1d9
#
_entry.id   e76ad2ad1d16ed6084f3571f6f0ec1d9
#
_cell.length_a   1.000
_cell.length_b   1.000
_cell.length_c   1.000
_cell.angle_alpha   90.00
_cell.angle_beta   90.00
_cell.angle_gamma   90.00
#
_symmetry.space_group_name_H-M   'P 1'
#
loop_
_entity.id
_entity.type
_entity.pdbx_description
1 polymer ?
#
loop_
_entity_poly.entity_id
_entity_poly.type
_entity_poly.pdbx_seq_one_letter_code
_entity_poly.pdbx_strand_id
1 'polypeptide(L)'
;MNRLKDFTNIFPRILKFQIITHLLFIFIILPSYFYIRTFLVSLNRLSVIDNTELMRFVFSPLGIVLLVVSLIVIFFYFLIEISGLILLTGSYQKNKKEPSYFTILKESIKLIPKFLNTSIIFISFYFLLLIPITSSILGFNLFKKFNIPNFIFREILKNPWYFILYLLIVIIFYYLFIKAIFTFHYIIIKKQKSSVAIKKSFHLIHDNFKDFFNTFILRILKYILFFLIFIFLALFTINFMKNISKEVFTYSIIFLIVLKNILLTCIILVFIPIEIKFLIDKFYEYTKSSEKLEIKEKSKYNLIDKIFSFKKFIIFGFIFLLLTLNVLFVFAPKFFNNSFKVKMIIGHRGGEGVENTIAAIKNSIDKRIDYVEIDVQRTKDNHYIVHHDKTFKRVAGINKSPSDMTLKEIKNISLRGNEKIPEIKEVLKLSKNKINLFIELKGKTADKKMVDDIIKMVKKEKMEKQVVFISMRYSVIDYIKTRYKEFKTGFIYFLFLGDMSKIKADYMLFSEDFVTQNHIEQIHRHNKKAIVWTVNSPDSMKKYLDSAVDGIITDRVNDILKLKEKLDIRSDKDLVYDLLENSILDKNNS
;
A
#
# COMPACT_ATOMS: atom_id res chain seq x y z
N MET A 1 8.32 -4.18 -41.74
CA MET A 1 6.95 -3.78 -42.12
C MET A 1 5.90 -4.86 -41.86
N ASN A 2 6.13 -6.13 -42.22
CA ASN A 2 5.13 -7.21 -42.02
C ASN A 2 4.81 -7.52 -40.54
N ARG A 3 5.79 -7.49 -39.63
CA ARG A 3 5.58 -7.76 -38.18
C ARG A 3 4.67 -6.71 -37.49
N LEU A 4 4.72 -5.45 -37.91
CA LEU A 4 3.84 -4.38 -37.42
C LEU A 4 2.40 -4.53 -37.91
N LYS A 5 2.21 -4.90 -39.18
CA LYS A 5 0.88 -5.20 -39.75
C LYS A 5 0.20 -6.37 -39.05
N ASP A 6 0.94 -7.43 -38.74
CA ASP A 6 0.39 -8.59 -38.02
C ASP A 6 -0.01 -8.21 -36.58
N PHE A 7 0.73 -7.34 -35.93
CA PHE A 7 0.36 -6.84 -34.59
C PHE A 7 -0.89 -5.98 -34.62
N THR A 8 -1.00 -5.03 -35.54
CA THR A 8 -2.21 -4.18 -35.66
C THR A 8 -3.48 -4.97 -35.90
N ASN A 9 -3.40 -6.13 -36.57
CA ASN A 9 -4.55 -7.00 -36.82
C ASN A 9 -4.98 -7.80 -35.59
N ILE A 10 -4.01 -8.27 -34.76
CA ILE A 10 -4.32 -9.08 -33.57
C ILE A 10 -4.62 -8.24 -32.33
N PHE A 11 -4.08 -7.01 -32.26
CA PHE A 11 -4.19 -6.14 -31.10
C PHE A 11 -5.64 -5.91 -30.61
N PRO A 12 -6.62 -5.61 -31.47
CA PRO A 12 -8.01 -5.44 -31.02
C PRO A 12 -8.58 -6.68 -30.31
N ARG A 13 -8.14 -7.87 -30.70
CA ARG A 13 -8.59 -9.12 -30.07
C ARG A 13 -7.94 -9.34 -28.72
N ILE A 14 -6.64 -9.06 -28.61
CA ILE A 14 -5.92 -9.10 -27.34
C ILE A 14 -6.57 -8.14 -26.35
N LEU A 15 -6.83 -6.90 -26.77
CA LEU A 15 -7.48 -5.90 -25.94
C LEU A 15 -8.88 -6.35 -25.46
N LYS A 16 -9.70 -6.90 -26.35
CA LYS A 16 -11.02 -7.43 -25.97
C LYS A 16 -10.91 -8.58 -24.97
N PHE A 17 -9.94 -9.48 -25.15
CA PHE A 17 -9.72 -10.57 -24.20
C PHE A 17 -9.31 -10.05 -22.83
N GLN A 18 -8.41 -9.06 -22.77
CA GLN A 18 -8.02 -8.41 -21.50
C GLN A 18 -9.24 -7.75 -20.84
N ILE A 19 -10.08 -7.05 -21.59
CA ILE A 19 -11.32 -6.45 -21.06
C ILE A 19 -12.22 -7.55 -20.45
N ILE A 20 -12.42 -8.67 -21.13
CA ILE A 20 -13.23 -9.80 -20.63
C ILE A 20 -12.65 -10.34 -19.31
N THR A 21 -11.35 -10.63 -19.27
CA THR A 21 -10.71 -11.19 -18.07
C THR A 21 -10.72 -10.21 -16.89
N HIS A 22 -10.51 -8.91 -17.13
CA HIS A 22 -10.60 -7.87 -16.11
C HIS A 22 -12.03 -7.69 -15.57
N LEU A 23 -13.05 -7.71 -16.44
CA LEU A 23 -14.45 -7.64 -16.01
C LEU A 23 -14.82 -8.87 -15.17
N LEU A 24 -14.43 -10.08 -15.58
CA LEU A 24 -14.62 -11.29 -14.79
C LEU A 24 -13.93 -11.19 -13.42
N PHE A 25 -12.73 -10.66 -13.38
CA PHE A 25 -12.00 -10.46 -12.14
C PHE A 25 -12.71 -9.47 -11.21
N ILE A 26 -13.08 -8.29 -11.71
CA ILE A 26 -13.67 -7.22 -10.90
C ILE A 26 -15.07 -7.59 -10.41
N PHE A 27 -15.91 -8.18 -11.25
CA PHE A 27 -17.33 -8.40 -10.93
C PHE A 27 -17.63 -9.78 -10.36
N ILE A 28 -16.76 -10.77 -10.53
CA ILE A 28 -17.01 -12.13 -10.06
C ILE A 28 -15.94 -12.58 -9.04
N ILE A 29 -14.66 -12.55 -9.44
CA ILE A 29 -13.59 -13.14 -8.63
C ILE A 29 -13.33 -12.30 -7.38
N LEU A 30 -13.19 -11.00 -7.54
CA LEU A 30 -12.87 -10.09 -6.43
C LEU A 30 -14.00 -10.01 -5.37
N PRO A 31 -15.29 -9.88 -5.71
CA PRO A 31 -16.37 -9.94 -4.72
C PRO A 31 -16.44 -11.29 -4.01
N SER A 32 -16.28 -12.41 -4.76
CA SER A 32 -16.24 -13.76 -4.16
C SER A 32 -15.08 -13.91 -3.17
N TYR A 33 -13.91 -13.40 -3.51
CA TYR A 33 -12.76 -13.36 -2.61
C TYR A 33 -13.03 -12.54 -1.35
N PHE A 34 -13.62 -11.35 -1.47
CA PHE A 34 -13.97 -10.52 -0.31
C PHE A 34 -14.97 -11.21 0.60
N TYR A 35 -15.95 -11.92 0.03
CA TYR A 35 -16.90 -12.73 0.80
C TYR A 35 -16.19 -13.84 1.59
N ILE A 36 -15.33 -14.63 0.91
CA ILE A 36 -14.55 -15.70 1.54
C ILE A 36 -13.63 -15.14 2.63
N ARG A 37 -12.94 -14.03 2.35
CA ARG A 37 -12.10 -13.36 3.34
C ARG A 37 -12.88 -12.96 4.58
N THR A 38 -14.03 -12.31 4.40
CA THR A 38 -14.88 -11.86 5.52
C THR A 38 -15.38 -13.07 6.32
N PHE A 39 -15.79 -14.14 5.64
CA PHE A 39 -16.20 -15.39 6.27
C PHE A 39 -15.06 -16.03 7.10
N LEU A 40 -13.86 -16.19 6.53
CA LEU A 40 -12.71 -16.76 7.24
C LEU A 40 -12.29 -15.93 8.46
N VAL A 41 -12.31 -14.60 8.33
CA VAL A 41 -12.03 -13.70 9.46
C VAL A 41 -13.13 -13.82 10.55
N SER A 42 -14.40 -13.99 10.16
CA SER A 42 -15.51 -14.14 11.12
C SER A 42 -15.48 -15.45 11.91
N LEU A 43 -14.88 -16.51 11.37
CA LEU A 43 -14.65 -17.78 12.06
C LEU A 43 -13.62 -17.64 13.19
N ASN A 44 -12.76 -16.64 13.12
CA ASN A 44 -11.90 -16.28 14.24
C ASN A 44 -12.79 -15.61 15.31
N ARG A 45 -12.99 -16.25 16.45
CA ARG A 45 -13.87 -15.79 17.55
C ARG A 45 -13.49 -14.41 18.10
N LEU A 46 -12.37 -13.84 17.66
CA LEU A 46 -11.94 -12.48 17.97
C LEU A 46 -12.73 -11.51 17.09
N SER A 47 -13.53 -10.67 17.70
CA SER A 47 -14.29 -9.62 17.00
C SER A 47 -13.39 -8.54 16.39
N VAL A 48 -12.16 -8.43 16.91
CA VAL A 48 -11.13 -7.46 16.48
C VAL A 48 -9.78 -8.17 16.56
N ILE A 49 -9.03 -8.16 15.47
CA ILE A 49 -7.64 -8.62 15.43
C ILE A 49 -6.75 -7.39 15.64
N ASP A 50 -6.21 -7.24 16.84
CA ASP A 50 -5.27 -6.18 17.17
C ASP A 50 -3.85 -6.49 16.65
N ASN A 51 -2.93 -5.53 16.78
CA ASN A 51 -1.56 -5.67 16.28
C ASN A 51 -0.81 -6.86 16.90
N THR A 52 -1.11 -7.21 18.15
CA THR A 52 -0.46 -8.32 18.85
C THR A 52 -1.04 -9.66 18.42
N GLU A 53 -2.31 -9.66 18.05
CA GLU A 53 -3.04 -10.82 17.58
C GLU A 53 -2.90 -11.01 16.07
N LEU A 54 -2.57 -9.94 15.32
CA LEU A 54 -2.37 -10.01 13.88
C LEU A 54 -1.30 -11.05 13.51
N MET A 55 -0.15 -11.02 14.18
CA MET A 55 0.90 -12.02 13.93
C MET A 55 0.45 -13.42 14.33
N ARG A 56 -0.27 -13.56 15.44
CA ARG A 56 -0.85 -14.85 15.84
C ARG A 56 -1.89 -15.32 14.85
N PHE A 57 -2.73 -14.41 14.33
CA PHE A 57 -3.72 -14.74 13.31
C PHE A 57 -3.06 -15.17 12.00
N VAL A 58 -2.06 -14.44 11.50
CA VAL A 58 -1.33 -14.77 10.26
C VAL A 58 -0.74 -16.18 10.33
N PHE A 59 -0.19 -16.58 11.49
CA PHE A 59 0.36 -17.91 11.72
C PHE A 59 -0.67 -18.92 12.26
N SER A 60 -1.92 -18.53 12.45
CA SER A 60 -3.00 -19.47 12.81
C SER A 60 -3.44 -20.29 11.58
N PRO A 61 -4.08 -21.46 11.77
CA PRO A 61 -4.62 -22.24 10.66
C PRO A 61 -5.54 -21.41 9.74
N LEU A 62 -6.41 -20.55 10.30
CA LEU A 62 -7.31 -19.69 9.52
C LEU A 62 -6.56 -18.58 8.75
N GLY A 63 -5.53 -18.00 9.36
CA GLY A 63 -4.70 -17.00 8.70
C GLY A 63 -3.89 -17.60 7.55
N ILE A 64 -3.32 -18.79 7.74
CA ILE A 64 -2.62 -19.55 6.69
C ILE A 64 -3.59 -19.88 5.55
N VAL A 65 -4.80 -20.38 5.86
CA VAL A 65 -5.83 -20.64 4.84
C VAL A 65 -6.16 -19.37 4.07
N LEU A 66 -6.37 -18.23 4.76
CA LEU A 66 -6.64 -16.96 4.10
C LEU A 66 -5.49 -16.52 3.17
N LEU A 67 -4.24 -16.66 3.63
CA LEU A 67 -3.07 -16.35 2.82
C LEU A 67 -2.99 -17.25 1.58
N VAL A 68 -3.17 -18.55 1.76
CA VAL A 68 -3.18 -19.53 0.66
C VAL A 68 -4.30 -19.23 -0.33
N VAL A 69 -5.52 -18.98 0.13
CA VAL A 69 -6.65 -18.60 -0.73
C VAL A 69 -6.35 -17.31 -1.51
N SER A 70 -5.76 -16.32 -0.85
CA SER A 70 -5.39 -15.05 -1.50
C SER A 70 -4.37 -15.27 -2.62
N LEU A 71 -3.34 -16.07 -2.36
CA LEU A 71 -2.33 -16.41 -3.35
C LEU A 71 -2.91 -17.24 -4.50
N ILE A 72 -3.80 -18.20 -4.20
CA ILE A 72 -4.49 -19.02 -5.20
C ILE A 72 -5.33 -18.14 -6.14
N VAL A 73 -6.14 -17.22 -5.61
CA VAL A 73 -7.01 -16.35 -6.41
C VAL A 73 -6.18 -15.48 -7.36
N ILE A 74 -5.16 -14.83 -6.85
CA ILE A 74 -4.28 -13.96 -7.64
C ILE A 74 -3.52 -14.78 -8.70
N PHE A 75 -3.00 -15.94 -8.30
CA PHE A 75 -2.22 -16.81 -9.16
C PHE A 75 -3.06 -17.39 -10.31
N PHE A 76 -4.29 -17.86 -10.03
CA PHE A 76 -5.18 -18.39 -11.06
C PHE A 76 -5.63 -17.31 -12.04
N TYR A 77 -5.97 -16.12 -11.56
CA TYR A 77 -6.28 -15.00 -12.44
C TYR A 77 -5.12 -14.70 -13.41
N PHE A 78 -3.91 -14.58 -12.86
CA PHE A 78 -2.70 -14.36 -13.66
C PHE A 78 -2.45 -15.47 -14.69
N LEU A 79 -2.59 -16.76 -14.28
CA LEU A 79 -2.40 -17.88 -15.19
C LEU A 79 -3.40 -17.88 -16.34
N ILE A 80 -4.68 -17.58 -16.06
CA ILE A 80 -5.74 -17.50 -17.08
C ILE A 80 -5.41 -16.39 -18.07
N GLU A 81 -5.04 -15.21 -17.58
CA GLU A 81 -4.74 -14.05 -18.43
C GLU A 81 -3.52 -14.29 -19.31
N ILE A 82 -2.37 -14.67 -18.73
CA ILE A 82 -1.13 -14.95 -19.48
C ILE A 82 -1.33 -16.09 -20.46
N SER A 83 -1.99 -17.18 -20.04
CA SER A 83 -2.25 -18.32 -20.94
C SER A 83 -3.12 -17.90 -22.12
N GLY A 84 -4.18 -17.12 -21.87
CA GLY A 84 -5.05 -16.65 -22.92
C GLY A 84 -4.35 -15.71 -23.91
N LEU A 85 -3.51 -14.82 -23.42
CA LEU A 85 -2.73 -13.92 -24.27
C LEU A 85 -1.72 -14.68 -25.12
N ILE A 86 -1.03 -15.70 -24.56
CA ILE A 86 -0.12 -16.55 -25.31
C ILE A 86 -0.88 -17.41 -26.34
N LEU A 87 -2.04 -17.98 -25.97
CA LEU A 87 -2.87 -18.76 -26.87
C LEU A 87 -3.38 -17.92 -28.04
N LEU A 88 -3.94 -16.72 -27.77
CA LEU A 88 -4.40 -15.80 -28.80
C LEU A 88 -3.30 -15.40 -29.77
N THR A 89 -2.16 -14.97 -29.22
CA THR A 89 -1.05 -14.46 -30.03
C THR A 89 -0.34 -15.58 -30.77
N GLY A 90 -0.14 -16.72 -30.10
CA GLY A 90 0.56 -17.88 -30.67
C GLY A 90 -0.24 -18.64 -31.73
N SER A 91 -1.59 -18.61 -31.66
CA SER A 91 -2.47 -19.25 -32.65
C SER A 91 -2.79 -18.35 -33.86
N TYR A 92 -2.44 -17.06 -33.79
CA TYR A 92 -2.74 -16.14 -34.89
C TYR A 92 -2.05 -16.55 -36.19
N GLN A 93 -2.85 -16.80 -37.22
CA GLN A 93 -2.39 -17.06 -38.56
C GLN A 93 -3.21 -16.22 -39.54
N LYS A 94 -2.51 -15.52 -40.44
CA LYS A 94 -3.17 -14.73 -41.49
C LYS A 94 -4.04 -15.67 -42.35
N ASN A 95 -5.27 -15.32 -42.58
CA ASN A 95 -6.27 -16.07 -43.38
C ASN A 95 -6.83 -17.36 -42.75
N LYS A 96 -6.57 -17.68 -41.48
CA LYS A 96 -7.29 -18.77 -40.78
C LYS A 96 -8.37 -18.20 -39.86
N LYS A 97 -9.45 -18.97 -39.68
CA LYS A 97 -10.50 -18.64 -38.71
C LYS A 97 -9.94 -18.65 -37.32
N GLU A 98 -10.16 -17.56 -36.61
CA GLU A 98 -9.63 -17.35 -35.27
C GLU A 98 -10.55 -17.99 -34.20
N PRO A 99 -9.98 -18.58 -33.12
CA PRO A 99 -10.78 -19.18 -32.07
C PRO A 99 -11.60 -18.14 -31.29
N SER A 100 -12.77 -18.53 -30.78
CA SER A 100 -13.63 -17.68 -29.97
C SER A 100 -12.99 -17.34 -28.62
N TYR A 101 -13.38 -16.20 -28.00
CA TYR A 101 -12.89 -15.80 -26.66
C TYR A 101 -13.22 -16.85 -25.60
N PHE A 102 -14.41 -17.45 -25.69
CA PHE A 102 -14.83 -18.53 -24.79
C PHE A 102 -13.94 -19.77 -24.94
N THR A 103 -13.57 -20.14 -26.17
CA THR A 103 -12.62 -21.26 -26.43
C THR A 103 -11.26 -20.94 -25.83
N ILE A 104 -10.74 -19.72 -26.00
CA ILE A 104 -9.48 -19.31 -25.41
C ILE A 104 -9.54 -19.38 -23.88
N LEU A 105 -10.58 -18.83 -23.25
CA LEU A 105 -10.78 -18.85 -21.81
C LEU A 105 -10.83 -20.30 -21.29
N LYS A 106 -11.61 -21.15 -21.94
CA LYS A 106 -11.72 -22.57 -21.60
C LYS A 106 -10.39 -23.31 -21.69
N GLU A 107 -9.64 -23.11 -22.78
CA GLU A 107 -8.33 -23.72 -22.96
C GLU A 107 -7.30 -23.17 -21.94
N SER A 108 -7.37 -21.86 -21.59
CA SER A 108 -6.54 -21.28 -20.54
C SER A 108 -6.80 -21.94 -19.18
N ILE A 109 -8.07 -22.16 -18.81
CA ILE A 109 -8.45 -22.85 -17.57
C ILE A 109 -7.95 -24.30 -17.57
N LYS A 110 -8.07 -25.02 -18.68
CA LYS A 110 -7.57 -26.40 -18.80
C LYS A 110 -6.05 -26.54 -18.65
N LEU A 111 -5.31 -25.47 -18.86
CA LEU A 111 -3.86 -25.47 -18.67
C LEU A 111 -3.46 -25.35 -17.18
N ILE A 112 -4.35 -24.86 -16.30
CA ILE A 112 -4.04 -24.64 -14.88
C ILE A 112 -3.41 -25.88 -14.21
N PRO A 113 -3.94 -27.13 -14.36
CA PRO A 113 -3.33 -28.29 -13.71
C PRO A 113 -1.87 -28.57 -14.14
N LYS A 114 -1.45 -28.11 -15.32
CA LYS A 114 -0.06 -28.26 -15.77
C LYS A 114 0.92 -27.36 -15.01
N PHE A 115 0.41 -26.31 -14.37
CA PHE A 115 1.19 -25.43 -13.52
C PHE A 115 1.20 -25.89 -12.05
N LEU A 116 0.26 -26.75 -11.64
CA LEU A 116 0.05 -27.22 -10.25
C LEU A 116 0.90 -28.46 -9.90
N ASN A 117 2.18 -28.48 -10.22
CA ASN A 117 3.10 -29.55 -9.81
C ASN A 117 4.21 -28.97 -8.91
N THR A 118 5.25 -29.78 -8.61
CA THR A 118 6.38 -29.35 -7.78
C THR A 118 7.06 -28.05 -8.21
N SER A 119 6.85 -27.63 -9.46
CA SER A 119 7.38 -26.38 -10.00
C SER A 119 6.50 -25.17 -9.69
N ILE A 120 5.36 -25.36 -8.99
CA ILE A 120 4.45 -24.25 -8.60
C ILE A 120 5.21 -23.23 -7.74
N ILE A 121 6.14 -23.69 -6.90
CA ILE A 121 6.96 -22.81 -6.04
C ILE A 121 7.80 -21.88 -6.92
N PHE A 122 8.45 -22.41 -7.98
CA PHE A 122 9.24 -21.60 -8.88
C PHE A 122 8.38 -20.60 -9.68
N ILE A 123 7.21 -21.04 -10.15
CA ILE A 123 6.27 -20.21 -10.91
C ILE A 123 5.63 -19.14 -10.00
N SER A 124 5.30 -19.50 -8.76
CA SER A 124 4.79 -18.53 -7.76
C SER A 124 5.86 -17.50 -7.40
N PHE A 125 7.10 -17.92 -7.29
CA PHE A 125 8.23 -17.03 -7.06
C PHE A 125 8.47 -16.08 -8.24
N TYR A 126 8.40 -16.61 -9.47
CA TYR A 126 8.43 -15.80 -10.69
C TYR A 126 7.30 -14.75 -10.70
N PHE A 127 6.10 -15.14 -10.24
CA PHE A 127 4.97 -14.24 -10.11
C PHE A 127 5.21 -13.15 -9.04
N LEU A 128 5.74 -13.52 -7.88
CA LEU A 128 6.08 -12.57 -6.81
C LEU A 128 7.08 -11.50 -7.27
N LEU A 129 7.99 -11.84 -8.18
CA LEU A 129 8.92 -10.87 -8.78
C LEU A 129 8.26 -9.89 -9.75
N LEU A 130 7.15 -10.27 -10.37
CA LEU A 130 6.37 -9.38 -11.24
C LEU A 130 5.51 -8.38 -10.43
N ILE A 131 5.16 -8.70 -9.18
CA ILE A 131 4.30 -7.84 -8.34
C ILE A 131 4.85 -6.41 -8.18
N PRO A 132 6.13 -6.17 -7.81
CA PRO A 132 6.65 -4.82 -7.69
C PRO A 132 6.61 -4.03 -9.01
N ILE A 133 6.84 -4.72 -10.15
CA ILE A 133 6.82 -4.12 -11.48
C ILE A 133 5.38 -3.74 -11.87
N THR A 134 4.42 -4.65 -11.64
CA THR A 134 3.01 -4.44 -11.98
C THR A 134 2.32 -3.48 -11.02
N SER A 135 2.70 -3.46 -9.74
CA SER A 135 2.08 -2.59 -8.73
C SER A 135 2.41 -1.12 -8.94
N SER A 136 3.62 -0.80 -9.34
CA SER A 136 4.04 0.57 -9.67
C SER A 136 3.39 1.07 -10.96
N ILE A 137 3.12 0.19 -11.93
CA ILE A 137 2.52 0.52 -13.23
C ILE A 137 0.99 0.62 -13.13
N LEU A 138 0.33 -0.29 -12.40
CA LEU A 138 -1.13 -0.39 -12.34
C LEU A 138 -1.80 0.62 -11.40
N GLY A 139 -1.03 1.36 -10.58
CA GLY A 139 -1.60 2.31 -9.62
C GLY A 139 -2.54 1.68 -8.59
N PHE A 140 -2.70 0.35 -8.60
CA PHE A 140 -3.52 -0.36 -7.62
C PHE A 140 -2.81 -0.39 -6.28
N ASN A 141 -3.35 0.34 -5.30
CA ASN A 141 -2.89 0.35 -3.91
C ASN A 141 -2.86 -1.03 -3.22
N LEU A 142 -3.39 -2.07 -3.88
CA LEU A 142 -3.40 -3.45 -3.37
C LEU A 142 -1.99 -4.00 -3.11
N PHE A 143 -1.01 -3.60 -3.92
CA PHE A 143 0.37 -4.09 -3.81
C PHE A 143 1.34 -3.14 -3.09
N LYS A 144 0.95 -1.89 -2.82
CA LYS A 144 1.74 -0.97 -1.96
C LYS A 144 2.01 -1.57 -0.57
N LYS A 145 1.14 -2.46 -0.10
CA LYS A 145 1.28 -3.17 1.19
C LYS A 145 2.34 -4.29 1.18
N PHE A 146 2.84 -4.71 0.01
CA PHE A 146 3.91 -5.71 -0.13
C PHE A 146 5.30 -5.10 -0.32
N ASN A 147 5.42 -3.79 -0.27
CA ASN A 147 6.72 -3.14 -0.28
C ASN A 147 7.47 -3.43 1.03
N ILE A 148 8.79 -3.48 0.93
CA ILE A 148 9.63 -3.53 2.13
C ILE A 148 9.28 -2.30 2.98
N PRO A 149 8.88 -2.46 4.25
CA PRO A 149 8.57 -1.32 5.09
C PRO A 149 9.71 -0.30 5.11
N ASN A 150 9.38 0.98 5.01
CA ASN A 150 10.38 2.06 4.90
C ASN A 150 11.45 2.01 6.02
N PHE A 151 11.07 1.58 7.23
CA PHE A 151 12.03 1.45 8.33
C PHE A 151 13.05 0.34 8.07
N ILE A 152 12.66 -0.80 7.46
CA ILE A 152 13.58 -1.89 7.09
C ILE A 152 14.48 -1.43 5.95
N PHE A 153 13.92 -0.77 4.94
CA PHE A 153 14.70 -0.28 3.81
C PHE A 153 15.73 0.78 4.24
N ARG A 154 15.36 1.68 5.16
CA ARG A 154 16.32 2.62 5.76
C ARG A 154 17.46 1.92 6.52
N GLU A 155 17.19 0.84 7.24
CA GLU A 155 18.25 0.06 7.90
C GLU A 155 19.16 -0.67 6.89
N ILE A 156 18.59 -1.17 5.77
CA ILE A 156 19.38 -1.73 4.67
C ILE A 156 20.33 -0.66 4.10
N LEU A 157 19.82 0.56 3.85
CA LEU A 157 20.61 1.67 3.27
C LEU A 157 21.70 2.19 4.22
N LYS A 158 21.51 2.11 5.54
CA LYS A 158 22.52 2.55 6.52
C LYS A 158 23.74 1.65 6.59
N ASN A 159 23.61 0.37 6.21
CA ASN A 159 24.71 -0.59 6.28
C ASN A 159 25.12 -1.01 4.85
N PRO A 160 26.34 -0.65 4.39
CA PRO A 160 26.81 -1.00 3.04
C PRO A 160 26.75 -2.50 2.72
N TRP A 161 27.01 -3.37 3.71
CA TRP A 161 26.98 -4.81 3.52
C TRP A 161 25.55 -5.34 3.30
N TYR A 162 24.56 -4.81 4.01
CA TYR A 162 23.15 -5.15 3.80
C TYR A 162 22.66 -4.66 2.43
N PHE A 163 23.12 -3.48 2.01
CA PHE A 163 22.81 -2.92 0.70
C PHE A 163 23.41 -3.77 -0.44
N ILE A 164 24.70 -4.18 -0.31
CA ILE A 164 25.36 -5.07 -1.29
C ILE A 164 24.63 -6.41 -1.36
N LEU A 165 24.29 -7.01 -0.21
CA LEU A 165 23.55 -8.26 -0.15
C LEU A 165 22.18 -8.13 -0.82
N TYR A 166 21.46 -7.04 -0.56
CA TYR A 166 20.19 -6.73 -1.21
C TYR A 166 20.34 -6.64 -2.73
N LEU A 167 21.35 -5.91 -3.23
CA LEU A 167 21.61 -5.81 -4.66
C LEU A 167 21.96 -7.18 -5.29
N LEU A 168 22.78 -7.99 -4.64
CA LEU A 168 23.12 -9.33 -5.10
C LEU A 168 21.86 -10.21 -5.21
N ILE A 169 20.99 -10.18 -4.21
CA ILE A 169 19.73 -10.91 -4.21
C ILE A 169 18.87 -10.45 -5.40
N VAL A 170 18.72 -9.15 -5.61
CA VAL A 170 17.95 -8.57 -6.71
C VAL A 170 18.53 -9.02 -8.07
N ILE A 171 19.85 -8.95 -8.25
CA ILE A 171 20.52 -9.36 -9.50
C ILE A 171 20.30 -10.85 -9.77
N ILE A 172 20.45 -11.72 -8.76
CA ILE A 172 20.22 -13.16 -8.89
C ILE A 172 18.78 -13.43 -9.31
N PHE A 173 17.81 -12.74 -8.70
CA PHE A 173 16.40 -12.88 -9.04
C PHE A 173 16.10 -12.48 -10.48
N TYR A 174 16.59 -11.32 -10.92
CA TYR A 174 16.41 -10.88 -12.30
C TYR A 174 17.09 -11.83 -13.30
N TYR A 175 18.25 -12.37 -12.97
CA TYR A 175 18.93 -13.39 -13.79
C TYR A 175 18.07 -14.66 -13.93
N LEU A 176 17.55 -15.20 -12.83
CA LEU A 176 16.66 -16.36 -12.84
C LEU A 176 15.36 -16.08 -13.60
N PHE A 177 14.82 -14.87 -13.45
CA PHE A 177 13.64 -14.40 -14.18
C PHE A 177 13.87 -14.44 -15.70
N ILE A 178 14.97 -13.86 -16.17
CA ILE A 178 15.32 -13.86 -17.60
C ILE A 178 15.48 -15.30 -18.10
N LYS A 179 16.18 -16.16 -17.37
CA LYS A 179 16.35 -17.57 -17.73
C LYS A 179 15.02 -18.32 -17.84
N ALA A 180 14.03 -17.98 -17.03
CA ALA A 180 12.74 -18.65 -17.00
C ALA A 180 11.68 -18.04 -17.95
N ILE A 181 12.00 -17.01 -18.72
CA ILE A 181 11.02 -16.18 -19.45
C ILE A 181 10.17 -16.97 -20.47
N PHE A 182 10.73 -18.04 -21.04
CA PHE A 182 10.03 -18.91 -21.99
C PHE A 182 9.32 -20.11 -21.35
N THR A 183 9.32 -20.23 -20.02
CA THR A 183 8.67 -21.35 -19.32
C THR A 183 7.20 -21.47 -19.68
N PHE A 184 6.46 -20.35 -19.63
CA PHE A 184 5.04 -20.33 -20.00
C PHE A 184 4.81 -20.72 -21.47
N HIS A 185 5.68 -20.31 -22.37
CA HIS A 185 5.60 -20.64 -23.79
C HIS A 185 5.79 -22.16 -24.01
N TYR A 186 6.72 -22.80 -23.31
CA TYR A 186 6.88 -24.26 -23.38
C TYR A 186 5.67 -25.03 -22.81
N ILE A 187 5.08 -24.54 -21.70
CA ILE A 187 3.89 -25.18 -21.10
C ILE A 187 2.67 -25.03 -22.02
N ILE A 188 2.46 -23.85 -22.59
CA ILE A 188 1.24 -23.49 -23.32
C ILE A 188 1.33 -23.94 -24.78
N ILE A 189 2.42 -23.59 -25.49
CA ILE A 189 2.58 -23.85 -26.90
C ILE A 189 3.01 -25.30 -27.15
N LYS A 190 4.02 -25.78 -26.41
CA LYS A 190 4.56 -27.12 -26.56
C LYS A 190 3.92 -28.16 -25.62
N LYS A 191 2.93 -27.76 -24.82
CA LYS A 191 2.14 -28.58 -23.87
C LYS A 191 3.01 -29.42 -22.90
N GLN A 192 4.19 -28.92 -22.56
CA GLN A 192 5.15 -29.64 -21.71
C GLN A 192 4.80 -29.51 -20.22
N LYS A 193 5.29 -30.47 -19.41
CA LYS A 193 5.23 -30.37 -17.95
C LYS A 193 6.12 -29.21 -17.48
N SER A 194 5.71 -28.50 -16.41
CA SER A 194 6.40 -27.29 -15.94
C SER A 194 7.87 -27.52 -15.58
N SER A 195 8.24 -28.64 -14.97
CA SER A 195 9.64 -28.95 -14.65
C SER A 195 10.53 -29.06 -15.89
N VAL A 196 10.01 -29.68 -16.95
CA VAL A 196 10.70 -29.76 -18.24
C VAL A 196 10.75 -28.40 -18.93
N ALA A 197 9.64 -27.64 -18.87
CA ALA A 197 9.53 -26.34 -19.47
C ALA A 197 10.55 -25.33 -18.87
N ILE A 198 10.74 -25.36 -17.54
CA ILE A 198 11.74 -24.53 -16.85
C ILE A 198 13.14 -24.86 -17.38
N LYS A 199 13.55 -26.15 -17.38
CA LYS A 199 14.87 -26.57 -17.86
C LYS A 199 15.09 -26.13 -19.31
N LYS A 200 14.09 -26.35 -20.19
CA LYS A 200 14.18 -25.94 -21.59
C LYS A 200 14.23 -24.42 -21.78
N SER A 201 13.53 -23.66 -20.97
CA SER A 201 13.62 -22.20 -20.98
C SER A 201 15.03 -21.72 -20.64
N PHE A 202 15.64 -22.33 -19.60
CA PHE A 202 17.01 -22.02 -19.19
C PHE A 202 18.04 -22.32 -20.29
N HIS A 203 17.92 -23.46 -20.96
CA HIS A 203 18.79 -23.80 -22.11
C HIS A 203 18.56 -22.86 -23.29
N LEU A 204 17.30 -22.61 -23.66
CA LEU A 204 16.97 -21.74 -24.79
C LEU A 204 17.55 -20.35 -24.64
N ILE A 205 17.45 -19.76 -23.42
CA ILE A 205 18.06 -18.47 -23.13
C ILE A 205 19.59 -18.56 -23.04
N HIS A 206 20.14 -19.68 -22.52
CA HIS A 206 21.59 -19.86 -22.49
C HIS A 206 22.16 -19.80 -23.90
N ASP A 207 21.58 -20.56 -24.83
CA ASP A 207 22.08 -20.69 -26.20
C ASP A 207 21.89 -19.40 -27.02
N ASN A 208 20.89 -18.59 -26.67
CA ASN A 208 20.57 -17.35 -27.39
C ASN A 208 20.77 -16.09 -26.52
N PHE A 209 21.59 -16.18 -25.46
CA PHE A 209 21.67 -15.13 -24.44
C PHE A 209 22.07 -13.79 -25.02
N LYS A 210 23.09 -13.75 -25.86
CA LYS A 210 23.61 -12.49 -26.43
C LYS A 210 22.56 -11.77 -27.29
N ASP A 211 21.86 -12.51 -28.16
CA ASP A 211 20.81 -11.94 -29.01
C ASP A 211 19.61 -11.46 -28.18
N PHE A 212 19.16 -12.32 -27.25
CA PHE A 212 18.06 -11.97 -26.37
C PHE A 212 18.37 -10.75 -25.51
N PHE A 213 19.54 -10.73 -24.86
CA PHE A 213 19.97 -9.65 -23.98
C PHE A 213 20.11 -8.32 -24.74
N ASN A 214 20.77 -8.31 -25.88
CA ASN A 214 20.92 -7.10 -26.70
C ASN A 214 19.56 -6.56 -27.16
N THR A 215 18.69 -7.45 -27.65
CA THR A 215 17.35 -7.05 -28.11
C THR A 215 16.50 -6.52 -26.95
N PHE A 216 16.59 -7.14 -25.77
CA PHE A 216 15.87 -6.76 -24.57
C PHE A 216 16.36 -5.39 -24.04
N ILE A 217 17.68 -5.20 -23.97
CA ILE A 217 18.27 -3.90 -23.56
C ILE A 217 17.87 -2.79 -24.51
N LEU A 218 17.96 -3.00 -25.80
CA LEU A 218 17.54 -1.99 -26.79
C LEU A 218 16.06 -1.61 -26.65
N ARG A 219 15.20 -2.56 -26.27
CA ARG A 219 13.78 -2.28 -25.99
C ARG A 219 13.63 -1.45 -24.73
N ILE A 220 14.29 -1.83 -23.64
CA ILE A 220 14.28 -1.04 -22.39
C ILE A 220 14.76 0.38 -22.65
N LEU A 221 15.87 0.56 -23.36
CA LEU A 221 16.39 1.89 -23.70
C LEU A 221 15.37 2.72 -24.51
N LYS A 222 14.66 2.12 -25.47
CA LYS A 222 13.57 2.80 -26.19
C LYS A 222 12.43 3.24 -25.27
N TYR A 223 12.05 2.42 -24.30
CA TYR A 223 11.01 2.79 -23.32
C TYR A 223 11.50 3.89 -22.38
N ILE A 224 12.73 3.79 -21.88
CA ILE A 224 13.34 4.84 -21.06
C ILE A 224 13.38 6.15 -21.85
N LEU A 225 13.82 6.12 -23.09
CA LEU A 225 13.87 7.31 -23.94
C LEU A 225 12.47 7.90 -24.15
N PHE A 226 11.47 7.08 -24.42
CA PHE A 226 10.07 7.52 -24.54
C PHE A 226 9.59 8.22 -23.26
N PHE A 227 9.86 7.63 -22.07
CA PHE A 227 9.51 8.24 -20.80
C PHE A 227 10.27 9.53 -20.53
N LEU A 228 11.56 9.60 -20.85
CA LEU A 228 12.35 10.83 -20.69
C LEU A 228 11.83 11.95 -21.58
N ILE A 229 11.49 11.66 -22.85
CA ILE A 229 10.87 12.63 -23.75
C ILE A 229 9.53 13.10 -23.19
N PHE A 230 8.70 12.17 -22.67
CA PHE A 230 7.41 12.53 -22.07
C PHE A 230 7.58 13.42 -20.83
N ILE A 231 8.51 13.09 -19.92
CA ILE A 231 8.82 13.90 -18.74
C ILE A 231 9.33 15.28 -19.16
N PHE A 232 10.23 15.33 -20.13
CA PHE A 232 10.75 16.60 -20.66
C PHE A 232 9.62 17.48 -21.22
N LEU A 233 8.75 16.93 -22.06
CA LEU A 233 7.61 17.66 -22.62
C LEU A 233 6.64 18.14 -21.53
N ALA A 234 6.38 17.30 -20.50
CA ALA A 234 5.54 17.68 -19.37
C ALA A 234 6.15 18.84 -18.58
N LEU A 235 7.44 18.77 -18.24
CA LEU A 235 8.16 19.83 -17.52
C LEU A 235 8.24 21.11 -18.35
N PHE A 236 8.50 21.00 -19.66
CA PHE A 236 8.49 22.14 -20.58
C PHE A 236 7.12 22.83 -20.62
N THR A 237 6.04 22.05 -20.74
CA THR A 237 4.66 22.58 -20.72
C THR A 237 4.36 23.28 -19.41
N ILE A 238 4.71 22.69 -18.26
CA ILE A 238 4.53 23.29 -16.94
C ILE A 238 5.27 24.64 -16.86
N ASN A 239 6.54 24.66 -17.24
CA ASN A 239 7.36 25.87 -17.16
C ASN A 239 6.85 26.97 -18.11
N PHE A 240 6.44 26.61 -19.31
CA PHE A 240 5.86 27.55 -20.29
C PHE A 240 4.55 28.14 -19.77
N MET A 241 3.63 27.33 -19.29
CA MET A 241 2.31 27.75 -18.82
C MET A 241 2.37 28.57 -17.54
N LYS A 242 3.37 28.35 -16.68
CA LYS A 242 3.61 29.14 -15.46
C LYS A 242 3.80 30.63 -15.76
N ASN A 243 4.33 30.98 -16.93
CA ASN A 243 4.60 32.36 -17.35
C ASN A 243 3.39 33.06 -17.98
N ILE A 244 2.29 32.35 -18.25
CA ILE A 244 1.10 32.94 -18.90
C ILE A 244 0.15 33.51 -17.85
N SER A 245 -0.42 32.65 -17.00
CA SER A 245 -1.25 33.06 -15.86
C SER A 245 -1.39 31.92 -14.86
N LYS A 246 -1.75 32.26 -13.59
CA LYS A 246 -1.99 31.27 -12.55
C LYS A 246 -3.14 30.30 -12.90
N GLU A 247 -4.14 30.78 -13.60
CA GLU A 247 -5.31 29.97 -14.02
C GLU A 247 -4.93 28.99 -15.13
N VAL A 248 -4.26 29.47 -16.18
CA VAL A 248 -3.75 28.63 -17.27
C VAL A 248 -2.80 27.55 -16.75
N PHE A 249 -1.93 27.92 -15.82
CA PHE A 249 -1.04 26.99 -15.15
C PHE A 249 -1.81 25.89 -14.39
N THR A 250 -2.85 26.25 -13.62
CA THR A 250 -3.67 25.28 -12.89
C THR A 250 -4.37 24.29 -13.83
N TYR A 251 -5.00 24.78 -14.92
CA TYR A 251 -5.64 23.91 -15.90
C TYR A 251 -4.63 23.00 -16.63
N SER A 252 -3.43 23.50 -16.90
CA SER A 252 -2.35 22.71 -17.51
C SER A 252 -1.91 21.55 -16.62
N ILE A 253 -1.82 21.77 -15.31
CA ILE A 253 -1.49 20.73 -14.34
C ILE A 253 -2.60 19.68 -14.29
N ILE A 254 -3.87 20.08 -14.25
CA ILE A 254 -5.01 19.15 -14.30
C ILE A 254 -4.93 18.29 -15.58
N PHE A 255 -4.71 18.92 -16.72
CA PHE A 255 -4.55 18.23 -18.00
C PHE A 255 -3.41 17.21 -17.97
N LEU A 256 -2.24 17.57 -17.43
CA LEU A 256 -1.09 16.67 -17.32
C LEU A 256 -1.34 15.48 -16.37
N ILE A 257 -2.09 15.68 -15.29
CA ILE A 257 -2.50 14.56 -14.40
C ILE A 257 -3.41 13.60 -15.13
N VAL A 258 -4.42 14.11 -15.82
CA VAL A 258 -5.33 13.30 -16.63
C VAL A 258 -4.55 12.57 -17.72
N LEU A 259 -3.66 13.29 -18.43
CA LEU A 259 -2.80 12.73 -19.47
C LEU A 259 -1.86 11.63 -18.91
N LYS A 260 -1.24 11.84 -17.74
CA LYS A 260 -0.44 10.81 -17.04
C LYS A 260 -1.26 9.55 -16.79
N ASN A 261 -2.48 9.67 -16.25
CA ASN A 261 -3.33 8.53 -15.95
C ASN A 261 -3.79 7.80 -17.22
N ILE A 262 -4.11 8.55 -18.27
CA ILE A 262 -4.42 7.99 -19.61
C ILE A 262 -3.22 7.19 -20.13
N LEU A 263 -2.03 7.78 -20.07
CA LEU A 263 -0.80 7.14 -20.55
C LEU A 263 -0.48 5.87 -19.76
N LEU A 264 -0.62 5.90 -18.42
CA LEU A 264 -0.43 4.71 -17.59
C LEU A 264 -1.42 3.59 -17.99
N THR A 265 -2.68 3.92 -18.21
CA THR A 265 -3.70 2.98 -18.68
C THR A 265 -3.35 2.44 -20.07
N CYS A 266 -2.96 3.31 -21.00
CA CYS A 266 -2.53 2.91 -22.35
C CYS A 266 -1.27 2.03 -22.32
N ILE A 267 -0.30 2.33 -21.44
CA ILE A 267 0.90 1.51 -21.27
C ILE A 267 0.52 0.08 -20.90
N ILE A 268 -0.36 -0.11 -19.93
CA ILE A 268 -0.80 -1.45 -19.51
C ILE A 268 -1.49 -2.17 -20.65
N LEU A 269 -2.45 -1.53 -21.31
CA LEU A 269 -3.25 -2.13 -22.36
C LEU A 269 -2.50 -2.38 -23.67
N VAL A 270 -1.42 -1.65 -23.93
CA VAL A 270 -0.66 -1.74 -25.17
C VAL A 270 0.69 -2.43 -24.97
N PHE A 271 1.39 -2.10 -23.89
CA PHE A 271 2.75 -2.60 -23.61
C PHE A 271 2.77 -4.11 -23.35
N ILE A 272 1.87 -4.62 -22.50
CA ILE A 272 1.82 -6.07 -22.21
C ILE A 272 1.58 -6.89 -23.47
N PRO A 273 0.61 -6.58 -24.34
CA PRO A 273 0.45 -7.25 -25.63
C PRO A 273 1.68 -7.20 -26.55
N ILE A 274 2.37 -6.05 -26.61
CA ILE A 274 3.57 -5.90 -27.41
C ILE A 274 4.69 -6.82 -26.92
N GLU A 275 4.89 -6.90 -25.59
CA GLU A 275 5.91 -7.74 -25.00
C GLU A 275 5.57 -9.23 -25.14
N ILE A 276 4.33 -9.63 -24.97
CA ILE A 276 3.90 -11.01 -25.21
C ILE A 276 4.13 -11.40 -26.68
N LYS A 277 3.77 -10.52 -27.62
CA LYS A 277 4.03 -10.77 -29.05
C LYS A 277 5.52 -10.90 -29.34
N PHE A 278 6.33 -10.01 -28.79
CA PHE A 278 7.79 -10.07 -28.90
C PHE A 278 8.35 -11.38 -28.37
N LEU A 279 7.93 -11.81 -27.19
CA LEU A 279 8.40 -13.07 -26.58
C LEU A 279 7.96 -14.29 -27.40
N ILE A 280 6.75 -14.29 -27.95
CA ILE A 280 6.27 -15.37 -28.82
C ILE A 280 7.07 -15.43 -30.12
N ASP A 281 7.35 -14.28 -30.74
CA ASP A 281 8.16 -14.23 -31.97
C ASP A 281 9.58 -14.75 -31.70
N LYS A 282 10.21 -14.36 -30.58
CA LYS A 282 11.52 -14.87 -30.17
C LYS A 282 11.48 -16.34 -29.81
N PHE A 283 10.42 -16.82 -29.17
CA PHE A 283 10.24 -18.24 -28.87
C PHE A 283 10.21 -19.10 -30.14
N TYR A 284 9.43 -18.70 -31.15
CA TYR A 284 9.39 -19.41 -32.43
C TYR A 284 10.72 -19.32 -33.20
N GLU A 285 11.38 -18.15 -33.17
CA GLU A 285 12.69 -17.92 -33.78
C GLU A 285 13.75 -18.88 -33.16
N TYR A 286 13.88 -18.86 -31.84
CA TYR A 286 14.91 -19.67 -31.13
C TYR A 286 14.63 -21.18 -31.16
N THR A 287 13.37 -21.57 -31.11
CA THR A 287 13.00 -23.00 -31.23
C THR A 287 13.00 -23.52 -32.67
N LYS A 288 13.24 -22.65 -33.66
CA LYS A 288 13.17 -22.98 -35.12
C LYS A 288 11.87 -23.68 -35.48
N SER A 289 10.78 -23.37 -34.77
CA SER A 289 9.49 -24.07 -34.94
C SER A 289 8.69 -23.43 -36.05
N SER A 290 8.47 -24.16 -37.15
CA SER A 290 7.59 -23.75 -38.25
C SER A 290 6.10 -23.93 -37.90
N GLU A 291 5.80 -24.86 -36.99
CA GLU A 291 4.42 -25.16 -36.58
C GLU A 291 3.91 -24.12 -35.60
N LYS A 292 2.92 -23.38 -36.01
CA LYS A 292 2.16 -22.49 -35.13
C LYS A 292 1.11 -23.26 -34.35
N LEU A 293 0.78 -22.75 -33.15
CA LEU A 293 -0.21 -23.35 -32.28
C LEU A 293 -1.58 -23.41 -32.98
N GLU A 294 -2.17 -24.59 -33.10
CA GLU A 294 -3.54 -24.78 -33.57
C GLU A 294 -4.49 -25.02 -32.40
N ILE A 295 -5.56 -24.23 -32.35
CA ILE A 295 -6.65 -24.37 -31.38
C ILE A 295 -7.88 -24.84 -32.14
N LYS A 296 -8.31 -26.08 -31.89
CA LYS A 296 -9.53 -26.64 -32.51
C LYS A 296 -10.76 -25.94 -31.91
N GLU A 297 -11.53 -25.28 -32.75
CA GLU A 297 -12.79 -24.68 -32.34
C GLU A 297 -13.85 -25.76 -32.13
N LYS A 298 -14.34 -25.90 -30.89
CA LYS A 298 -15.38 -26.90 -30.53
C LYS A 298 -16.76 -26.32 -30.32
N SER A 299 -16.95 -24.99 -30.40
CA SER A 299 -18.25 -24.37 -30.11
C SER A 299 -18.66 -23.36 -31.15
N LYS A 300 -19.99 -23.31 -31.43
CA LYS A 300 -20.62 -22.20 -32.14
C LYS A 300 -20.47 -20.92 -31.32
N TYR A 301 -20.46 -19.74 -31.97
CA TYR A 301 -20.41 -18.43 -31.34
C TYR A 301 -21.31 -18.35 -30.11
N ASN A 302 -20.70 -18.12 -28.94
CA ASN A 302 -21.40 -17.95 -27.67
C ASN A 302 -21.83 -16.49 -27.45
N LEU A 303 -22.74 -16.29 -26.48
CA LEU A 303 -23.21 -14.98 -26.05
C LEU A 303 -22.08 -13.96 -25.84
N ILE A 304 -20.97 -14.42 -25.25
CA ILE A 304 -19.75 -13.60 -25.03
C ILE A 304 -19.20 -13.06 -26.35
N ASP A 305 -19.05 -13.93 -27.35
CA ASP A 305 -18.53 -13.52 -28.67
C ASP A 305 -19.51 -12.57 -29.37
N LYS A 306 -20.82 -12.77 -29.19
CA LYS A 306 -21.88 -11.90 -29.74
C LYS A 306 -21.84 -10.51 -29.07
N ILE A 307 -21.73 -10.42 -27.76
CA ILE A 307 -21.62 -9.15 -27.03
C ILE A 307 -20.34 -8.38 -27.46
N PHE A 308 -19.23 -9.07 -27.62
CA PHE A 308 -17.96 -8.46 -28.02
C PHE A 308 -17.73 -8.33 -29.52
N SER A 309 -18.72 -8.76 -30.36
CA SER A 309 -18.68 -8.54 -31.82
C SER A 309 -19.05 -7.10 -32.22
N PHE A 310 -19.68 -6.32 -31.34
CA PHE A 310 -19.92 -4.88 -31.54
C PHE A 310 -18.62 -4.09 -31.64
N LYS A 311 -18.23 -3.81 -32.90
CA LYS A 311 -16.85 -3.59 -33.34
C LYS A 311 -16.09 -2.38 -32.76
N LYS A 312 -16.73 -1.30 -32.39
CA LYS A 312 -16.02 -0.09 -31.94
C LYS A 312 -16.59 0.46 -30.63
N PHE A 313 -17.86 0.23 -30.38
CA PHE A 313 -18.59 0.87 -29.29
C PHE A 313 -18.11 0.42 -27.90
N ILE A 314 -17.76 -0.86 -27.73
CA ILE A 314 -17.31 -1.41 -26.45
C ILE A 314 -15.90 -0.92 -26.10
N ILE A 315 -15.00 -0.87 -27.07
CA ILE A 315 -13.63 -0.37 -26.85
C ILE A 315 -13.68 1.12 -26.51
N PHE A 316 -14.43 1.91 -27.28
CA PHE A 316 -14.62 3.34 -27.00
C PHE A 316 -15.38 3.56 -25.68
N GLY A 317 -16.43 2.81 -25.40
CA GLY A 317 -17.17 2.89 -24.15
C GLY A 317 -16.33 2.50 -22.94
N PHE A 318 -15.48 1.49 -23.06
CA PHE A 318 -14.56 1.09 -21.97
C PHE A 318 -13.44 2.10 -21.77
N ILE A 319 -12.84 2.61 -22.83
CA ILE A 319 -11.84 3.69 -22.74
C ILE A 319 -12.50 4.94 -22.15
N PHE A 320 -13.69 5.32 -22.61
CA PHE A 320 -14.45 6.45 -22.08
C PHE A 320 -14.80 6.24 -20.59
N LEU A 321 -15.23 5.04 -20.20
CA LEU A 321 -15.49 4.70 -18.79
C LEU A 321 -14.22 4.79 -17.95
N LEU A 322 -13.10 4.26 -18.42
CA LEU A 322 -11.83 4.37 -17.72
C LEU A 322 -11.37 5.83 -17.59
N LEU A 323 -11.56 6.64 -18.62
CA LEU A 323 -11.26 8.07 -18.60
C LEU A 323 -12.16 8.80 -17.61
N THR A 324 -13.47 8.52 -17.64
CA THR A 324 -14.45 9.11 -16.72
C THR A 324 -14.15 8.70 -15.27
N LEU A 325 -13.84 7.43 -15.03
CA LEU A 325 -13.46 6.95 -13.71
C LEU A 325 -12.14 7.58 -13.23
N ASN A 326 -11.15 7.77 -14.10
CA ASN A 326 -9.92 8.47 -13.75
C ASN A 326 -10.18 9.96 -13.42
N VAL A 327 -11.01 10.63 -14.20
CA VAL A 327 -11.42 12.02 -13.92
C VAL A 327 -12.21 12.08 -12.60
N LEU A 328 -13.20 11.20 -12.41
CA LEU A 328 -13.95 11.12 -11.16
C LEU A 328 -13.04 10.78 -9.97
N PHE A 329 -12.09 9.87 -10.12
CA PHE A 329 -11.15 9.53 -9.05
C PHE A 329 -10.23 10.71 -8.64
N VAL A 330 -9.85 11.55 -9.60
CA VAL A 330 -9.07 12.78 -9.33
C VAL A 330 -9.92 13.85 -8.66
N PHE A 331 -11.19 13.98 -9.04
CA PHE A 331 -12.06 15.09 -8.61
C PHE A 331 -13.06 14.71 -7.51
N ALA A 332 -13.51 13.45 -7.42
CA ALA A 332 -14.51 13.03 -6.43
C ALA A 332 -14.14 13.36 -4.97
N PRO A 333 -12.89 13.16 -4.49
CA PRO A 333 -12.54 13.56 -3.13
C PRO A 333 -12.70 15.05 -2.87
N LYS A 334 -12.64 15.88 -3.91
CA LYS A 334 -12.68 17.35 -3.83
C LYS A 334 -14.11 17.90 -3.83
N PHE A 335 -15.05 17.20 -4.50
CA PHE A 335 -16.46 17.61 -4.53
C PHE A 335 -17.22 17.25 -3.25
N PHE A 336 -16.78 16.23 -2.53
CA PHE A 336 -17.49 15.73 -1.35
C PHE A 336 -16.93 16.25 -0.01
N ASN A 337 -15.81 16.97 -0.01
CA ASN A 337 -15.14 17.38 1.24
C ASN A 337 -14.97 18.90 1.32
N ASN A 338 -15.97 19.56 1.90
CA ASN A 338 -16.02 21.03 2.04
C ASN A 338 -15.27 21.61 3.25
N SER A 339 -14.50 20.85 4.02
CA SER A 339 -13.64 21.41 5.07
C SER A 339 -12.59 20.42 5.57
N PHE A 340 -11.39 20.50 5.02
CA PHE A 340 -10.24 19.67 5.43
C PHE A 340 -9.38 20.38 6.49
N LYS A 341 -9.97 20.98 7.51
CA LYS A 341 -9.17 21.55 8.59
C LYS A 341 -8.87 20.48 9.62
N VAL A 342 -7.60 20.17 9.81
CA VAL A 342 -7.13 19.35 10.94
C VAL A 342 -7.51 20.08 12.22
N LYS A 343 -8.25 19.41 13.08
CA LYS A 343 -8.76 19.98 14.32
C LYS A 343 -7.78 19.84 15.48
N MET A 344 -6.88 18.84 15.45
CA MET A 344 -6.00 18.54 16.58
C MET A 344 -4.55 18.37 16.13
N ILE A 345 -3.64 19.11 16.76
CA ILE A 345 -2.19 18.87 16.70
C ILE A 345 -1.79 18.22 18.02
N ILE A 346 -1.11 17.07 17.91
CA ILE A 346 -0.75 16.22 19.04
C ILE A 346 0.77 16.05 19.03
N GLY A 347 1.44 16.53 20.07
CA GLY A 347 2.89 16.34 20.25
C GLY A 347 3.20 14.90 20.65
N HIS A 348 3.89 14.15 19.79
CA HIS A 348 4.29 12.76 20.03
C HIS A 348 5.32 12.70 21.18
N ARG A 349 5.11 11.84 22.16
CA ARG A 349 5.97 11.66 23.35
C ARG A 349 6.30 12.98 24.06
N GLY A 350 5.30 13.85 24.18
CA GLY A 350 5.47 15.17 24.78
C GLY A 350 5.72 16.30 23.77
N GLY A 351 6.03 16.01 22.51
CA GLY A 351 6.36 16.96 21.45
C GLY A 351 7.86 17.15 21.24
N GLU A 352 8.27 18.36 20.89
CA GLU A 352 9.68 18.66 20.62
C GLU A 352 10.54 18.69 21.87
N GLY A 353 11.73 18.08 21.79
CA GLY A 353 12.70 18.01 22.87
C GLY A 353 13.12 16.57 23.18
N VAL A 354 13.49 16.33 24.43
CA VAL A 354 13.78 14.97 24.90
C VAL A 354 12.44 14.28 25.17
N GLU A 355 12.21 13.20 24.46
CA GLU A 355 10.93 12.46 24.48
C GLU A 355 10.48 12.09 25.89
N ASN A 356 9.17 12.18 26.15
CA ASN A 356 8.54 11.74 27.39
C ASN A 356 9.10 12.44 28.65
N THR A 357 9.53 13.71 28.54
CA THR A 357 10.01 14.52 29.67
C THR A 357 9.08 15.68 30.02
N ILE A 358 9.27 16.20 31.22
CA ILE A 358 8.56 17.40 31.68
C ILE A 358 8.87 18.61 30.79
N ALA A 359 10.13 18.73 30.33
CA ALA A 359 10.54 19.83 29.45
C ALA A 359 9.83 19.79 28.08
N ALA A 360 9.72 18.62 27.47
CA ALA A 360 9.00 18.45 26.19
C ALA A 360 7.52 18.84 26.33
N ILE A 361 6.87 18.41 27.41
CA ILE A 361 5.45 18.74 27.67
C ILE A 361 5.28 20.25 27.92
N LYS A 362 6.16 20.89 28.69
CA LYS A 362 6.16 22.35 28.88
C LYS A 362 6.27 23.11 27.57
N ASN A 363 7.21 22.68 26.71
CA ASN A 363 7.39 23.26 25.38
C ASN A 363 6.09 23.17 24.55
N SER A 364 5.38 22.04 24.62
CA SER A 364 4.09 21.86 23.95
C SER A 364 2.97 22.74 24.55
N ILE A 365 2.96 22.94 25.85
CA ILE A 365 2.04 23.87 26.53
C ILE A 365 2.30 25.31 26.06
N ASP A 366 3.56 25.74 26.01
CA ASP A 366 3.95 27.09 25.59
C ASP A 366 3.55 27.37 24.13
N LYS A 367 3.57 26.34 23.28
CA LYS A 367 3.10 26.39 21.87
C LYS A 367 1.59 26.30 21.72
N ARG A 368 0.84 26.09 22.79
CA ARG A 368 -0.61 26.01 22.82
C ARG A 368 -1.20 24.99 21.83
N ILE A 369 -0.55 23.83 21.67
CA ILE A 369 -1.13 22.76 20.89
C ILE A 369 -2.26 22.06 21.65
N ASP A 370 -3.10 21.31 20.90
CA ASP A 370 -4.33 20.73 21.45
C ASP A 370 -4.08 19.62 22.46
N TYR A 371 -3.09 18.75 22.16
CA TYR A 371 -2.78 17.56 22.94
C TYR A 371 -1.27 17.25 22.93
N VAL A 372 -0.82 16.53 23.95
CA VAL A 372 0.42 15.75 23.91
C VAL A 372 0.10 14.28 24.10
N GLU A 373 0.81 13.44 23.41
CA GLU A 373 0.80 12.00 23.61
C GLU A 373 1.99 11.61 24.50
N ILE A 374 1.79 10.66 25.42
CA ILE A 374 2.80 10.13 26.34
C ILE A 374 2.61 8.64 26.53
N ASP A 375 3.73 7.93 26.74
CA ASP A 375 3.76 6.49 26.97
C ASP A 375 3.90 6.15 28.45
N VAL A 376 3.03 5.33 29.01
CA VAL A 376 3.09 4.98 30.44
C VAL A 376 3.38 3.52 30.61
N GLN A 377 4.33 3.19 31.50
CA GLN A 377 4.71 1.85 31.91
C GLN A 377 4.81 1.74 33.43
N ARG A 378 4.65 0.50 33.95
CA ARG A 378 4.71 0.21 35.39
C ARG A 378 6.11 -0.25 35.79
N THR A 379 6.61 0.26 36.92
CA THR A 379 7.89 -0.13 37.54
C THR A 379 7.75 -1.42 38.34
N LYS A 380 8.88 -1.97 38.81
CA LYS A 380 8.93 -3.16 39.66
C LYS A 380 8.15 -2.99 40.97
N ASP A 381 8.19 -1.79 41.54
CA ASP A 381 7.53 -1.43 42.81
C ASP A 381 6.17 -0.75 42.62
N ASN A 382 5.50 -1.02 41.45
CA ASN A 382 4.15 -0.57 41.10
C ASN A 382 3.94 0.94 41.01
N HIS A 383 4.98 1.71 40.68
CA HIS A 383 4.84 3.09 40.24
C HIS A 383 4.63 3.16 38.72
N TYR A 384 4.19 4.30 38.22
CA TYR A 384 3.93 4.53 36.80
C TYR A 384 4.78 5.66 36.29
N ILE A 385 5.67 5.35 35.35
CA ILE A 385 6.61 6.28 34.74
C ILE A 385 6.24 6.53 33.29
N VAL A 386 6.75 7.65 32.73
CA VAL A 386 6.54 7.99 31.33
C VAL A 386 7.78 7.61 30.53
N HIS A 387 7.66 6.54 29.74
CA HIS A 387 8.75 5.98 28.94
C HIS A 387 8.23 5.08 27.83
N HIS A 388 8.79 5.19 26.61
CA HIS A 388 8.31 4.46 25.43
C HIS A 388 8.85 3.02 25.32
N ASP A 389 10.18 2.85 25.37
CA ASP A 389 10.85 1.61 24.96
C ASP A 389 10.68 0.48 25.98
N LYS A 390 10.95 -0.76 25.54
CA LYS A 390 10.98 -1.91 26.44
C LYS A 390 12.09 -1.82 27.48
N THR A 391 13.19 -1.15 27.14
CA THR A 391 14.36 -0.94 28.02
C THR A 391 14.86 0.49 27.89
N PHE A 392 15.65 0.95 28.84
CA PHE A 392 16.27 2.28 28.80
C PHE A 392 17.51 2.34 27.89
N LYS A 393 17.80 1.30 27.07
CA LYS A 393 19.04 1.20 26.29
C LYS A 393 19.20 2.34 25.30
N ARG A 394 18.19 2.72 24.56
CA ARG A 394 18.26 3.76 23.52
C ARG A 394 18.43 5.16 24.12
N VAL A 395 17.74 5.43 25.23
CA VAL A 395 17.68 6.78 25.82
C VAL A 395 18.75 7.03 26.89
N ALA A 396 19.28 5.96 27.53
CA ALA A 396 20.22 6.06 28.65
C ALA A 396 21.31 4.97 28.69
N GLY A 397 21.42 4.11 27.67
CA GLY A 397 22.44 3.04 27.62
C GLY A 397 22.16 1.84 28.53
N ILE A 398 21.07 1.86 29.33
CA ILE A 398 20.78 0.85 30.36
C ILE A 398 19.85 -0.24 29.76
N ASN A 399 20.33 -1.47 29.66
CA ASN A 399 19.57 -2.61 29.11
C ASN A 399 18.74 -3.30 30.22
N LYS A 400 17.89 -2.53 30.89
CA LYS A 400 16.88 -3.00 31.84
C LYS A 400 15.51 -2.45 31.47
N SER A 401 14.44 -3.21 31.73
CA SER A 401 13.08 -2.73 31.50
C SER A 401 12.54 -1.95 32.71
N PRO A 402 11.53 -1.09 32.52
CA PRO A 402 10.86 -0.43 33.64
C PRO A 402 10.36 -1.40 34.72
N SER A 403 9.84 -2.56 34.31
CA SER A 403 9.32 -3.59 35.23
C SER A 403 10.40 -4.31 36.06
N ASP A 404 11.68 -4.13 35.71
CA ASP A 404 12.81 -4.75 36.41
C ASP A 404 13.51 -3.77 37.40
N MET A 405 13.07 -2.52 37.42
CA MET A 405 13.66 -1.45 38.22
C MET A 405 12.63 -0.78 39.14
N THR A 406 13.05 -0.38 40.30
CA THR A 406 12.26 0.44 41.23
C THR A 406 12.21 1.89 40.76
N LEU A 407 11.21 2.66 41.19
CA LEU A 407 11.12 4.09 40.90
C LEU A 407 12.39 4.84 41.34
N LYS A 408 12.94 4.51 42.49
CA LYS A 408 14.16 5.14 43.02
C LYS A 408 15.37 4.93 42.07
N GLU A 409 15.53 3.72 41.54
CA GLU A 409 16.59 3.43 40.56
C GLU A 409 16.36 4.19 39.25
N ILE A 410 15.12 4.28 38.79
CA ILE A 410 14.75 4.96 37.53
C ILE A 410 14.94 6.48 37.65
N LYS A 411 14.64 7.09 38.80
CA LYS A 411 14.86 8.54 39.05
C LYS A 411 16.33 8.93 39.01
N ASN A 412 17.25 8.00 39.24
CA ASN A 412 18.69 8.23 39.10
C ASN A 412 19.18 8.23 37.64
N ILE A 413 18.35 7.74 36.68
CA ILE A 413 18.69 7.76 35.27
C ILE A 413 18.67 9.20 34.78
N SER A 414 19.74 9.60 34.10
CA SER A 414 19.82 10.87 33.37
C SER A 414 19.64 10.61 31.89
N LEU A 415 18.71 11.34 31.26
CA LEU A 415 18.53 11.41 29.83
C LEU A 415 19.41 12.50 29.22
N ARG A 416 19.39 12.62 27.88
CA ARG A 416 20.08 13.70 27.19
C ARG A 416 19.65 15.06 27.76
N GLY A 417 20.62 15.98 27.96
CA GLY A 417 20.35 17.31 28.52
C GLY A 417 20.03 17.33 30.02
N ASN A 418 20.46 16.30 30.78
CA ASN A 418 20.16 16.11 32.20
C ASN A 418 18.67 15.97 32.54
N GLU A 419 17.84 15.70 31.56
CA GLU A 419 16.42 15.44 31.79
C GLU A 419 16.21 14.15 32.60
N LYS A 420 15.07 14.07 33.29
CA LYS A 420 14.69 12.92 34.11
C LYS A 420 13.42 12.25 33.59
N ILE A 421 13.29 10.96 33.85
CA ILE A 421 12.08 10.21 33.56
C ILE A 421 11.01 10.60 34.60
N PRO A 422 9.87 11.18 34.17
CA PRO A 422 8.84 11.61 35.10
C PRO A 422 7.92 10.45 35.52
N GLU A 423 7.32 10.58 36.70
CA GLU A 423 6.12 9.83 37.03
C GLU A 423 4.90 10.44 36.34
N ILE A 424 3.91 9.59 36.04
CA ILE A 424 2.62 10.06 35.49
C ILE A 424 1.96 11.13 36.37
N LYS A 425 2.10 11.05 37.70
CA LYS A 425 1.56 12.03 38.63
C LYS A 425 2.15 13.43 38.41
N GLU A 426 3.45 13.52 38.08
CA GLU A 426 4.13 14.79 37.78
C GLU A 426 3.57 15.38 36.48
N VAL A 427 3.35 14.53 35.47
CA VAL A 427 2.77 14.97 34.19
C VAL A 427 1.32 15.41 34.35
N LEU A 428 0.49 14.66 35.08
CA LEU A 428 -0.91 15.07 35.34
C LEU A 428 -1.00 16.44 36.01
N LYS A 429 -0.19 16.69 37.06
CA LYS A 429 -0.15 17.99 37.73
C LYS A 429 0.30 19.12 36.80
N LEU A 430 1.30 18.88 35.98
CA LEU A 430 1.79 19.87 35.01
C LEU A 430 0.75 20.24 33.98
N SER A 431 0.05 19.24 33.44
CA SER A 431 -0.88 19.37 32.30
C SER A 431 -2.28 19.85 32.68
N LYS A 432 -2.64 19.79 33.95
CA LYS A 432 -3.97 20.17 34.47
C LYS A 432 -4.35 21.58 34.05
N ASN A 433 -5.50 21.69 33.35
CA ASN A 433 -6.05 22.94 32.78
C ASN A 433 -5.12 23.67 31.79
N LYS A 434 -4.05 23.02 31.29
CA LYS A 434 -3.09 23.62 30.37
C LYS A 434 -3.04 22.94 29.02
N ILE A 435 -3.07 21.59 29.00
CA ILE A 435 -3.04 20.80 27.76
C ILE A 435 -3.75 19.45 27.96
N ASN A 436 -4.36 18.94 26.92
CA ASN A 436 -4.98 17.62 26.97
C ASN A 436 -3.94 16.49 26.72
N LEU A 437 -4.23 15.30 27.22
CA LEU A 437 -3.32 14.16 27.16
C LEU A 437 -3.91 12.99 26.39
N PHE A 438 -3.16 12.44 25.45
CA PHE A 438 -3.30 11.06 25.01
C PHE A 438 -2.32 10.20 25.82
N ILE A 439 -2.85 9.32 26.67
CA ILE A 439 -2.03 8.45 27.53
C ILE A 439 -2.02 7.04 26.94
N GLU A 440 -0.88 6.64 26.34
CA GLU A 440 -0.69 5.27 25.89
C GLU A 440 -0.38 4.34 27.06
N LEU A 441 -1.27 3.37 27.31
CA LEU A 441 -1.01 2.28 28.26
C LEU A 441 -0.22 1.20 27.55
N LYS A 442 1.08 1.06 27.89
CA LYS A 442 2.07 0.39 27.05
C LYS A 442 2.72 -0.83 27.71
N GLY A 443 3.26 -1.68 26.85
CA GLY A 443 4.09 -2.81 27.24
C GLY A 443 3.33 -3.99 27.85
N LYS A 444 4.08 -4.92 28.46
CA LYS A 444 3.52 -6.10 29.14
C LYS A 444 2.71 -5.72 30.38
N THR A 445 2.95 -4.53 30.92
CA THR A 445 2.32 -4.01 32.14
C THR A 445 0.96 -3.36 31.89
N ALA A 446 0.54 -3.18 30.63
CA ALA A 446 -0.77 -2.66 30.27
C ALA A 446 -1.86 -3.71 30.55
N ASP A 447 -2.28 -3.79 31.81
CA ASP A 447 -3.29 -4.70 32.35
C ASP A 447 -4.41 -3.92 33.07
N LYS A 448 -5.41 -4.62 33.55
CA LYS A 448 -6.55 -4.04 34.28
C LYS A 448 -6.09 -3.23 35.49
N LYS A 449 -5.09 -3.74 36.23
CA LYS A 449 -4.53 -3.05 37.41
C LYS A 449 -3.96 -1.67 37.02
N MET A 450 -3.17 -1.61 35.94
CA MET A 450 -2.63 -0.34 35.45
C MET A 450 -3.73 0.64 35.05
N VAL A 451 -4.77 0.15 34.38
CA VAL A 451 -5.95 0.97 34.01
C VAL A 451 -6.58 1.56 35.26
N ASP A 452 -6.93 0.71 36.23
CA ASP A 452 -7.63 1.14 37.45
C ASP A 452 -6.82 2.15 38.27
N ASP A 453 -5.51 1.92 38.42
CA ASP A 453 -4.62 2.79 39.18
C ASP A 453 -4.45 4.16 38.51
N ILE A 454 -4.25 4.20 37.17
CA ILE A 454 -4.06 5.48 36.45
C ILE A 454 -5.39 6.26 36.39
N ILE A 455 -6.50 5.60 36.16
CA ILE A 455 -7.82 6.25 36.19
C ILE A 455 -8.08 6.87 37.57
N LYS A 456 -7.74 6.19 38.66
CA LYS A 456 -7.83 6.74 40.00
C LYS A 456 -6.98 8.02 40.16
N MET A 457 -5.78 8.05 39.59
CA MET A 457 -4.92 9.24 39.61
C MET A 457 -5.52 10.38 38.78
N VAL A 458 -6.04 10.10 37.59
CA VAL A 458 -6.70 11.10 36.73
C VAL A 458 -7.94 11.71 37.42
N LYS A 459 -8.78 10.86 38.05
CA LYS A 459 -9.95 11.30 38.82
C LYS A 459 -9.55 12.16 40.03
N LYS A 460 -8.48 11.78 40.73
CA LYS A 460 -7.95 12.59 41.85
C LYS A 460 -7.56 13.99 41.40
N GLU A 461 -7.00 14.12 40.21
CA GLU A 461 -6.63 15.43 39.62
C GLU A 461 -7.80 16.13 38.92
N LYS A 462 -8.99 15.53 38.82
CA LYS A 462 -10.19 16.04 38.12
C LYS A 462 -9.91 16.33 36.63
N MET A 463 -9.22 15.42 35.95
CA MET A 463 -8.78 15.57 34.57
C MET A 463 -9.53 14.64 33.59
N GLU A 464 -10.70 14.09 33.96
CA GLU A 464 -11.45 13.11 33.17
C GLU A 464 -11.76 13.62 31.76
N LYS A 465 -12.02 14.90 31.59
CA LYS A 465 -12.30 15.53 30.28
C LYS A 465 -11.04 15.89 29.48
N GLN A 466 -9.86 15.90 30.13
CA GLN A 466 -8.58 16.26 29.50
C GLN A 466 -7.77 15.04 29.07
N VAL A 467 -8.19 13.82 29.43
CA VAL A 467 -7.45 12.59 29.16
C VAL A 467 -8.19 11.70 28.18
N VAL A 468 -7.46 11.22 27.19
CA VAL A 468 -7.86 10.14 26.28
C VAL A 468 -6.91 8.97 26.51
N PHE A 469 -7.42 7.80 26.88
CA PHE A 469 -6.61 6.61 27.01
C PHE A 469 -6.44 5.92 25.67
N ILE A 470 -5.20 5.60 25.30
CA ILE A 470 -4.91 4.90 24.06
C ILE A 470 -4.07 3.64 24.32
N SER A 471 -4.20 2.65 23.46
CA SER A 471 -3.40 1.43 23.53
C SER A 471 -3.41 0.69 22.21
N MET A 472 -2.31 -0.05 21.94
CA MET A 472 -2.24 -1.02 20.85
C MET A 472 -3.00 -2.33 21.19
N ARG A 473 -3.36 -2.55 22.46
CA ARG A 473 -4.09 -3.73 22.94
C ARG A 473 -5.57 -3.41 23.06
N TYR A 474 -6.38 -3.97 22.15
CA TYR A 474 -7.82 -3.70 22.14
C TYR A 474 -8.52 -4.14 23.45
N SER A 475 -8.04 -5.21 24.09
CA SER A 475 -8.58 -5.66 25.39
C SER A 475 -8.49 -4.61 26.50
N VAL A 476 -7.47 -3.73 26.47
CA VAL A 476 -7.31 -2.61 27.39
C VAL A 476 -8.38 -1.56 27.12
N ILE A 477 -8.58 -1.22 25.86
CA ILE A 477 -9.58 -0.24 25.41
C ILE A 477 -11.00 -0.72 25.74
N ASP A 478 -11.30 -1.98 25.44
CA ASP A 478 -12.60 -2.58 25.74
C ASP A 478 -12.88 -2.61 27.26
N TYR A 479 -11.88 -2.91 28.07
CA TYR A 479 -12.01 -2.86 29.53
C TYR A 479 -12.33 -1.44 30.04
N ILE A 480 -11.62 -0.42 29.54
CA ILE A 480 -11.90 0.98 29.91
C ILE A 480 -13.33 1.37 29.53
N LYS A 481 -13.74 1.12 28.28
CA LYS A 481 -15.07 1.48 27.78
C LYS A 481 -16.21 0.72 28.48
N THR A 482 -15.94 -0.46 28.97
CA THR A 482 -16.93 -1.25 29.70
C THR A 482 -17.09 -0.76 31.14
N ARG A 483 -15.98 -0.45 31.83
CA ARG A 483 -15.96 -0.14 33.26
C ARG A 483 -15.99 1.38 33.57
N TYR A 484 -15.43 2.19 32.70
CA TYR A 484 -15.21 3.63 32.87
C TYR A 484 -15.73 4.39 31.66
N LYS A 485 -17.05 4.34 31.43
CA LYS A 485 -17.71 4.85 30.22
C LYS A 485 -17.51 6.35 29.98
N GLU A 486 -17.22 7.10 31.04
CA GLU A 486 -16.97 8.55 31.00
C GLU A 486 -15.69 8.94 30.29
N PHE A 487 -14.71 8.01 30.17
CA PHE A 487 -13.44 8.30 29.52
C PHE A 487 -13.50 8.09 28.01
N LYS A 488 -12.86 8.99 27.29
CA LYS A 488 -12.57 8.82 25.87
C LYS A 488 -11.41 7.83 25.70
N THR A 489 -11.49 7.02 24.64
CA THR A 489 -10.47 6.03 24.34
C THR A 489 -10.08 6.03 22.88
N GLY A 490 -8.85 5.59 22.58
CA GLY A 490 -8.37 5.43 21.22
C GLY A 490 -7.64 4.10 21.02
N PHE A 491 -7.88 3.48 19.88
CA PHE A 491 -7.24 2.22 19.52
C PHE A 491 -6.13 2.49 18.49
N ILE A 492 -4.89 2.07 18.84
CA ILE A 492 -3.70 2.24 17.99
C ILE A 492 -3.50 0.96 17.19
N TYR A 493 -3.34 1.07 15.87
CA TYR A 493 -3.10 -0.07 14.99
C TYR A 493 -2.27 0.29 13.76
N PHE A 494 -1.53 -0.69 13.24
CA PHE A 494 -0.83 -0.61 11.95
C PHE A 494 -1.73 -1.07 10.81
N LEU A 495 -2.32 -2.26 10.94
CA LEU A 495 -3.23 -2.86 9.98
C LEU A 495 -4.49 -3.29 10.71
N PHE A 496 -5.64 -2.89 10.21
CA PHE A 496 -6.93 -3.29 10.75
C PHE A 496 -7.55 -4.42 9.91
N LEU A 497 -7.85 -5.53 10.58
CA LEU A 497 -8.60 -6.65 10.02
C LEU A 497 -9.78 -6.92 10.96
N GLY A 498 -10.99 -6.59 10.54
CA GLY A 498 -12.17 -6.81 11.36
C GLY A 498 -13.33 -5.89 11.01
N ASP A 499 -14.32 -5.89 11.87
CA ASP A 499 -15.53 -5.07 11.75
C ASP A 499 -15.37 -3.79 12.60
N MET A 500 -15.23 -2.64 11.93
CA MET A 500 -15.07 -1.33 12.58
C MET A 500 -16.24 -0.99 13.51
N SER A 501 -17.44 -1.49 13.23
CA SER A 501 -18.64 -1.25 14.06
C SER A 501 -18.52 -1.84 15.46
N LYS A 502 -17.73 -2.90 15.63
CA LYS A 502 -17.52 -3.59 16.91
C LYS A 502 -16.47 -2.95 17.80
N ILE A 503 -15.72 -1.98 17.29
CA ILE A 503 -14.72 -1.27 18.08
C ILE A 503 -15.40 -0.22 18.94
N LYS A 504 -15.20 -0.29 20.24
CA LYS A 504 -15.80 0.68 21.19
C LYS A 504 -14.99 1.97 21.37
N ALA A 505 -13.81 2.10 20.75
CA ALA A 505 -12.97 3.30 20.85
C ALA A 505 -13.61 4.52 20.17
N ASP A 506 -13.36 5.72 20.72
CA ASP A 506 -13.79 7.00 20.17
C ASP A 506 -12.83 7.51 19.08
N TYR A 507 -11.54 7.16 19.21
CA TYR A 507 -10.46 7.53 18.29
C TYR A 507 -9.86 6.27 17.68
N MET A 508 -9.56 6.34 16.40
CA MET A 508 -8.82 5.33 15.65
C MET A 508 -7.48 5.93 15.23
N LEU A 509 -6.38 5.38 15.81
CA LEU A 509 -5.02 5.90 15.58
C LEU A 509 -4.27 4.94 14.66
N PHE A 510 -3.83 5.41 13.49
CA PHE A 510 -3.20 4.58 12.48
C PHE A 510 -1.89 5.20 11.96
N SER A 511 -0.98 4.31 11.53
CA SER A 511 0.29 4.71 10.92
C SER A 511 0.07 5.39 9.57
N GLU A 512 0.85 6.43 9.26
CA GLU A 512 0.83 7.13 7.98
C GLU A 512 1.08 6.21 6.76
N ASP A 513 1.81 5.11 6.95
CA ASP A 513 2.16 4.16 5.89
C ASP A 513 0.95 3.35 5.37
N PHE A 514 -0.13 3.23 6.17
CA PHE A 514 -1.24 2.32 5.87
C PHE A 514 -2.58 3.02 5.67
N VAL A 515 -2.62 4.34 5.70
CA VAL A 515 -3.87 5.08 5.59
C VAL A 515 -4.27 5.35 4.14
N THR A 516 -5.56 5.19 3.87
CA THR A 516 -6.21 5.60 2.61
C THR A 516 -7.40 6.49 2.93
N GLN A 517 -7.81 7.35 2.00
CA GLN A 517 -9.00 8.19 2.16
C GLN A 517 -10.25 7.36 2.51
N ASN A 518 -10.44 6.22 1.81
CA ASN A 518 -11.55 5.30 2.09
C ASN A 518 -11.52 4.76 3.54
N HIS A 519 -10.34 4.55 4.10
CA HIS A 519 -10.20 4.10 5.47
C HIS A 519 -10.63 5.18 6.47
N ILE A 520 -10.26 6.44 6.24
CA ILE A 520 -10.71 7.59 7.05
C ILE A 520 -12.23 7.72 7.00
N GLU A 521 -12.82 7.61 5.81
CA GLU A 521 -14.27 7.65 5.64
C GLU A 521 -15.00 6.51 6.37
N GLN A 522 -14.44 5.30 6.37
CA GLN A 522 -14.98 4.18 7.15
C GLN A 522 -14.96 4.47 8.65
N ILE A 523 -13.89 5.09 9.16
CA ILE A 523 -13.80 5.51 10.57
C ILE A 523 -14.93 6.50 10.89
N HIS A 524 -15.12 7.51 10.05
CA HIS A 524 -16.15 8.53 10.25
C HIS A 524 -17.58 7.98 10.14
N ARG A 525 -17.84 7.03 9.21
CA ARG A 525 -19.16 6.36 9.11
C ARG A 525 -19.58 5.65 10.39
N HIS A 526 -18.61 5.26 11.23
CA HIS A 526 -18.86 4.66 12.54
C HIS A 526 -18.76 5.67 13.69
N ASN A 527 -18.90 6.97 13.41
CA ASN A 527 -18.85 8.07 14.40
C ASN A 527 -17.56 8.08 15.24
N LYS A 528 -16.43 7.69 14.65
CA LYS A 528 -15.11 7.68 15.30
C LYS A 528 -14.23 8.77 14.69
N LYS A 529 -13.23 9.22 15.46
CA LYS A 529 -12.23 10.18 14.97
C LYS A 529 -10.99 9.50 14.45
N ALA A 530 -10.48 9.99 13.34
CA ALA A 530 -9.32 9.46 12.62
C ALA A 530 -8.06 10.26 12.99
N ILE A 531 -7.07 9.62 13.63
CA ILE A 531 -5.79 10.22 14.03
C ILE A 531 -4.65 9.51 13.30
N VAL A 532 -3.76 10.26 12.68
CA VAL A 532 -2.59 9.71 11.98
C VAL A 532 -1.30 9.92 12.79
N TRP A 533 -0.42 8.91 12.81
CA TRP A 533 0.88 8.92 13.47
C TRP A 533 1.96 8.17 12.66
N THR A 534 3.24 8.46 12.73
CA THR A 534 3.88 9.68 13.21
C THR A 534 4.30 10.51 12.02
N VAL A 535 3.72 11.68 11.86
CA VAL A 535 3.87 12.53 10.66
C VAL A 535 4.99 13.53 10.89
N ASN A 536 6.16 13.27 10.30
CA ASN A 536 7.38 14.06 10.54
C ASN A 536 7.97 14.70 9.28
N SER A 537 7.57 14.28 8.07
CA SER A 537 8.05 14.91 6.84
C SER A 537 7.17 16.12 6.47
N PRO A 538 7.75 17.21 5.92
CA PRO A 538 6.96 18.37 5.46
C PRO A 538 5.86 18.00 4.47
N ASP A 539 6.11 17.04 3.58
CA ASP A 539 5.15 16.60 2.59
C ASP A 539 4.01 15.80 3.21
N SER A 540 4.31 14.90 4.17
CA SER A 540 3.28 14.20 4.94
C SER A 540 2.46 15.18 5.78
N MET A 541 3.08 16.18 6.40
CA MET A 541 2.37 17.23 7.13
C MET A 541 1.39 17.97 6.22
N LYS A 542 1.84 18.44 5.06
CA LYS A 542 0.99 19.10 4.07
C LYS A 542 -0.16 18.19 3.64
N LYS A 543 0.14 16.94 3.31
CA LYS A 543 -0.85 15.93 2.90
C LYS A 543 -1.95 15.74 3.95
N TYR A 544 -1.58 15.58 5.23
CA TYR A 544 -2.55 15.29 6.28
C TYR A 544 -3.25 16.53 6.81
N LEU A 545 -2.63 17.71 6.77
CA LEU A 545 -3.30 18.99 7.00
C LEU A 545 -4.42 19.24 5.97
N ASP A 546 -4.22 18.79 4.73
CA ASP A 546 -5.21 18.88 3.64
C ASP A 546 -6.12 17.63 3.53
N SER A 547 -6.08 16.70 4.47
CA SER A 547 -6.88 15.47 4.46
C SER A 547 -8.08 15.54 5.41
N ALA A 548 -8.93 14.51 5.40
CA ALA A 548 -10.09 14.38 6.29
C ALA A 548 -9.75 13.83 7.68
N VAL A 549 -8.47 13.67 8.08
CA VAL A 549 -8.12 13.23 9.44
C VAL A 549 -8.54 14.27 10.48
N ASP A 550 -8.89 13.83 11.67
CA ASP A 550 -9.28 14.71 12.79
C ASP A 550 -8.09 15.21 13.59
N GLY A 551 -6.93 14.52 13.50
CA GLY A 551 -5.72 14.92 14.20
C GLY A 551 -4.45 14.27 13.67
N ILE A 552 -3.31 14.91 13.99
CA ILE A 552 -1.98 14.52 13.57
C ILE A 552 -1.08 14.43 14.79
N ILE A 553 -0.41 13.27 14.97
CA ILE A 553 0.66 13.07 15.95
C ILE A 553 2.00 13.29 15.27
N THR A 554 2.83 14.19 15.82
CA THR A 554 4.14 14.57 15.25
C THR A 554 5.19 14.85 16.32
N ASP A 555 6.47 14.54 16.00
CA ASP A 555 7.64 14.98 16.78
C ASP A 555 8.03 16.44 16.46
N ARG A 556 7.53 17.00 15.35
CA ARG A 556 7.97 18.29 14.78
C ARG A 556 6.85 19.34 14.89
N VAL A 557 6.51 19.68 16.12
CA VAL A 557 5.38 20.59 16.43
C VAL A 557 5.57 21.97 15.80
N ASN A 558 6.77 22.56 15.83
CA ASN A 558 7.04 23.85 15.21
C ASN A 558 6.78 23.87 13.72
N ASP A 559 7.20 22.80 13.03
CA ASP A 559 7.08 22.75 11.58
C ASP A 559 5.61 22.62 11.15
N ILE A 560 4.83 21.78 11.84
CA ILE A 560 3.41 21.63 11.51
C ILE A 560 2.61 22.88 11.84
N LEU A 561 2.92 23.60 12.92
CA LEU A 561 2.26 24.86 13.24
C LEU A 561 2.55 25.94 12.19
N LYS A 562 3.81 26.14 11.81
CA LYS A 562 4.22 27.06 10.74
C LYS A 562 3.53 26.73 9.41
N LEU A 563 3.43 25.42 9.10
CA LEU A 563 2.78 24.97 7.87
C LEU A 563 1.27 25.20 7.93
N LYS A 564 0.63 24.94 9.09
CA LYS A 564 -0.81 25.18 9.32
C LYS A 564 -1.16 26.66 9.12
N GLU A 565 -0.39 27.58 9.71
CA GLU A 565 -0.58 29.03 9.50
C GLU A 565 -0.53 29.41 8.02
N LYS A 566 0.48 28.90 7.28
CA LYS A 566 0.58 29.13 5.83
C LYS A 566 -0.63 28.60 5.06
N LEU A 567 -1.15 27.44 5.48
CA LEU A 567 -2.28 26.79 4.84
C LEU A 567 -3.63 27.49 5.15
N ASP A 568 -3.78 28.04 6.35
CA ASP A 568 -4.99 28.77 6.78
C ASP A 568 -5.19 30.10 6.04
N ILE A 569 -4.11 30.71 5.51
CA ILE A 569 -4.12 31.96 4.73
C ILE A 569 -4.39 31.70 3.23
N ARG A 570 -4.38 30.44 2.78
CA ARG A 570 -4.55 30.09 1.36
C ARG A 570 -5.96 30.43 0.85
N SER A 571 -6.02 30.96 -0.37
CA SER A 571 -7.26 31.03 -1.13
C SER A 571 -7.67 29.63 -1.65
N ASP A 572 -8.95 29.45 -2.01
CA ASP A 572 -9.44 28.21 -2.64
C ASP A 572 -8.66 27.85 -3.93
N LYS A 573 -8.19 28.87 -4.65
CA LYS A 573 -7.33 28.70 -5.83
C LYS A 573 -5.96 28.12 -5.47
N ASP A 574 -5.34 28.56 -4.38
CA ASP A 574 -4.07 28.02 -3.87
C ASP A 574 -4.23 26.59 -3.38
N LEU A 575 -5.38 26.27 -2.78
CA LEU A 575 -5.71 24.90 -2.36
C LEU A 575 -5.76 23.93 -3.55
N VAL A 576 -6.42 24.33 -4.64
CA VAL A 576 -6.48 23.54 -5.87
C VAL A 576 -5.08 23.37 -6.47
N TYR A 577 -4.27 24.43 -6.46
CA TYR A 577 -2.89 24.41 -6.95
C TYR A 577 -2.03 23.43 -6.16
N ASP A 578 -2.04 23.52 -4.85
CA ASP A 578 -1.27 22.64 -3.96
C ASP A 578 -1.69 21.16 -4.06
N LEU A 579 -3.00 20.90 -4.18
CA LEU A 579 -3.51 19.56 -4.39
C LEU A 579 -3.04 18.96 -5.73
N LEU A 580 -2.91 19.80 -6.75
CA LEU A 580 -2.45 19.40 -8.07
C LEU A 580 -0.92 19.19 -8.08
N GLU A 581 -0.16 20.07 -7.46
CA GLU A 581 1.29 19.93 -7.30
C GLU A 581 1.63 18.63 -6.57
N ASN A 582 0.92 18.32 -5.47
CA ASN A 582 1.10 17.06 -4.74
C ASN A 582 0.74 15.82 -5.57
N SER A 583 -0.21 15.92 -6.51
CA SER A 583 -0.60 14.80 -7.38
C SER A 583 0.37 14.56 -8.56
N ILE A 584 1.13 15.59 -8.98
CA ILE A 584 2.17 15.49 -10.03
C ILE A 584 3.50 15.11 -9.43
N LEU A 585 3.83 15.78 -8.33
CA LEU A 585 5.09 15.61 -7.63
C LEU A 585 4.96 14.54 -6.54
N ASP A 586 4.17 13.48 -6.70
CA ASP A 586 4.13 12.35 -5.73
C ASP A 586 5.57 11.82 -5.52
N LYS A 587 6.43 12.78 -5.12
CA LYS A 587 7.87 12.65 -4.89
C LYS A 587 8.21 11.77 -3.70
N ASN A 588 7.19 11.28 -2.96
CA ASN A 588 7.46 10.68 -1.66
C ASN A 588 6.75 9.37 -1.38
N ASN A 589 6.61 8.54 -2.38
CA ASN A 589 6.34 7.13 -2.18
C ASN A 589 7.35 6.23 -2.92
N SER A 590 8.56 6.72 -3.13
CA SER A 590 9.73 5.90 -3.43
C SER A 590 10.54 5.63 -2.16
#